data_e0a033e206aa30b8a73021ad2fcc0409
#
_entry.id   e0a033e206aa30b8a73021ad2fcc0409
#
_cell.length_a   1.000
_cell.length_b   1.000
_cell.length_c   1.000
_cell.angle_alpha   90.00
_cell.angle_beta   90.00
_cell.angle_gamma   90.00
#
_symmetry.space_group_name_H-M   'P 1'
#
loop_
_entity.id
_entity.type
_entity.pdbx_description
1 polymer ?
#
loop_
_entity_poly.entity_id
_entity_poly.type
_entity_poly.pdbx_seq_one_letter_code
_entity_poly.pdbx_strand_id
1 'polypeptide(L)'
;MSNVEKYIKDGMVAVAISPGYGVGWSSWEHDNDIKDTMVFHPDIIKMILDGMQSQIDNDWLVEHFGSKYEDVYCGGAKNLYIEWIPVGTQFRIDEFDGFESIRELEYKKIFEA
;
A
#
# COMPACT_ATOMS: atom_id res chain seq x y z
N MET A 1 1.77 -8.56 14.46
CA MET A 1 2.37 -8.59 13.13
C MET A 1 1.37 -9.17 12.13
N SER A 2 1.18 -8.53 11.03
CA SER A 2 0.20 -8.99 10.05
C SER A 2 0.82 -10.11 9.18
N ASN A 3 -0.05 -11.01 8.69
CA ASN A 3 0.36 -12.12 7.83
C ASN A 3 -0.09 -11.88 6.40
N VAL A 4 -0.07 -10.61 5.97
CA VAL A 4 -0.51 -10.27 4.64
C VAL A 4 0.36 -10.96 3.58
N GLU A 5 -0.30 -11.49 2.56
CA GLU A 5 0.37 -12.03 1.38
C GLU A 5 1.08 -10.91 0.63
N LYS A 6 2.16 -11.26 -0.08
CA LYS A 6 2.90 -10.31 -0.90
C LYS A 6 2.94 -10.80 -2.34
N TYR A 7 2.95 -9.86 -3.27
CA TYR A 7 3.11 -10.17 -4.69
C TYR A 7 4.60 -10.13 -5.02
N ILE A 8 5.16 -11.29 -5.34
CA ILE A 8 6.61 -11.42 -5.54
C ILE A 8 6.87 -11.84 -6.98
N LYS A 9 7.81 -11.16 -7.63
CA LYS A 9 8.24 -11.47 -8.99
C LYS A 9 9.75 -11.25 -9.10
N ASP A 10 10.48 -12.27 -9.57
CA ASP A 10 11.94 -12.20 -9.78
C ASP A 10 12.71 -11.76 -8.53
N GLY A 11 12.28 -12.25 -7.35
CA GLY A 11 12.92 -11.90 -6.08
C GLY A 11 12.58 -10.52 -5.55
N MET A 12 11.63 -9.83 -6.17
CA MET A 12 11.21 -8.49 -5.78
C MET A 12 9.77 -8.51 -5.29
N VAL A 13 9.49 -7.74 -4.24
CA VAL A 13 8.15 -7.57 -3.69
C VAL A 13 7.54 -6.29 -4.24
N ALA A 14 6.30 -6.38 -4.70
CA ALA A 14 5.55 -5.21 -5.16
C ALA A 14 5.01 -4.43 -3.97
N VAL A 15 5.26 -3.14 -3.95
CA VAL A 15 4.81 -2.22 -2.89
C VAL A 15 3.99 -1.11 -3.51
N ALA A 16 2.76 -0.92 -3.02
CA ALA A 16 1.84 0.10 -3.54
C ALA A 16 2.06 1.42 -2.81
N ILE A 17 2.38 2.48 -3.54
CA ILE A 17 2.52 3.82 -2.97
C ILE A 17 1.82 4.87 -3.82
N SER A 18 1.44 5.97 -3.18
CA SER A 18 0.76 7.09 -3.83
C SER A 18 1.72 8.26 -4.02
N PRO A 19 1.97 8.70 -5.26
CA PRO A 19 2.85 9.83 -5.51
C PRO A 19 2.13 11.18 -5.54
N GLY A 20 0.84 11.23 -5.21
CA GLY A 20 0.04 12.45 -5.35
C GLY A 20 0.07 13.34 -4.12
N TYR A 21 0.37 14.62 -4.28
CA TYR A 21 0.26 15.59 -3.20
C TYR A 21 -1.21 15.75 -2.81
N GLY A 22 -1.46 15.83 -1.49
CA GLY A 22 -2.80 16.00 -0.94
C GLY A 22 -3.62 14.71 -0.90
N VAL A 23 -3.11 13.61 -1.41
CA VAL A 23 -3.81 12.33 -1.47
C VAL A 23 -2.84 11.19 -1.11
N GLY A 24 -2.88 10.74 0.14
CA GLY A 24 -2.05 9.63 0.61
C GLY A 24 -2.70 8.28 0.39
N TRP A 25 -2.02 7.25 0.81
CA TRP A 25 -2.51 5.88 0.78
C TRP A 25 -2.28 5.24 2.15
N SER A 26 -1.42 4.24 2.26
CA SER A 26 -1.17 3.56 3.54
C SER A 26 -0.62 4.48 4.63
N SER A 27 0.12 5.51 4.25
CA SER A 27 0.72 6.43 5.21
C SER A 27 -0.31 7.24 5.99
N TRP A 28 -1.54 7.34 5.49
CA TRP A 28 -2.64 8.03 6.16
C TRP A 28 -3.53 7.09 6.97
N GLU A 29 -3.19 5.81 7.02
CA GLU A 29 -3.92 4.81 7.79
C GLU A 29 -3.26 4.63 9.16
N HIS A 30 -4.04 4.39 10.21
CA HIS A 30 -3.55 4.21 11.57
C HIS A 30 -3.45 2.75 12.01
N ASP A 31 -4.28 1.87 11.45
CA ASP A 31 -4.28 0.45 11.78
C ASP A 31 -3.16 -0.25 11.00
N ASN A 32 -2.20 -0.86 11.72
CA ASN A 32 -1.04 -1.48 11.08
C ASN A 32 -1.39 -2.68 10.20
N ASP A 33 -2.44 -3.44 10.54
CA ASP A 33 -2.86 -4.56 9.70
C ASP A 33 -3.47 -4.06 8.40
N ILE A 34 -4.26 -3.00 8.47
CA ILE A 34 -4.81 -2.37 7.26
C ILE A 34 -3.69 -1.77 6.42
N LYS A 35 -2.70 -1.11 7.06
CA LYS A 35 -1.53 -0.59 6.33
C LYS A 35 -0.83 -1.69 5.54
N ASP A 36 -0.58 -2.84 6.17
CA ASP A 36 0.11 -3.94 5.50
C ASP A 36 -0.68 -4.43 4.28
N THR A 37 -2.00 -4.53 4.41
CA THR A 37 -2.86 -4.90 3.28
C THR A 37 -2.77 -3.86 2.15
N MET A 38 -2.83 -2.57 2.50
CA MET A 38 -2.77 -1.50 1.51
C MET A 38 -1.44 -1.47 0.76
N VAL A 39 -0.35 -1.85 1.44
CA VAL A 39 0.99 -1.81 0.86
C VAL A 39 1.27 -3.05 0.00
N PHE A 40 0.86 -4.23 0.46
CA PHE A 40 1.38 -5.48 -0.09
C PHE A 40 0.36 -6.37 -0.76
N HIS A 41 -0.94 -6.26 -0.48
CA HIS A 41 -1.87 -7.33 -0.84
C HIS A 41 -1.93 -7.54 -2.35
N PRO A 42 -1.80 -8.79 -2.82
CA PRO A 42 -1.79 -9.09 -4.25
C PRO A 42 -3.00 -8.58 -5.02
N ASP A 43 -4.18 -8.55 -4.40
CA ASP A 43 -5.39 -8.08 -5.10
C ASP A 43 -5.27 -6.59 -5.44
N ILE A 44 -4.69 -5.79 -4.53
CA ILE A 44 -4.43 -4.38 -4.81
C ILE A 44 -3.34 -4.23 -5.86
N ILE A 45 -2.27 -5.01 -5.74
CA ILE A 45 -1.16 -4.96 -6.70
C ILE A 45 -1.65 -5.31 -8.12
N LYS A 46 -2.50 -6.33 -8.23
CA LYS A 46 -3.05 -6.72 -9.54
C LYS A 46 -3.90 -5.61 -10.16
N MET A 47 -4.66 -4.89 -9.35
CA MET A 47 -5.43 -3.74 -9.86
C MET A 47 -4.50 -2.68 -10.45
N ILE A 48 -3.37 -2.42 -9.79
CA ILE A 48 -2.39 -1.45 -10.30
C ILE A 48 -1.76 -1.96 -11.59
N LEU A 49 -1.36 -3.23 -11.63
CA LEU A 49 -0.75 -3.84 -12.82
C LEU A 49 -1.70 -3.79 -14.02
N ASP A 50 -3.01 -3.91 -13.79
CA ASP A 50 -4.02 -3.89 -14.85
C ASP A 50 -4.46 -2.46 -15.19
N GLY A 51 -3.89 -1.44 -14.53
CA GLY A 51 -4.28 -0.06 -14.77
C GLY A 51 -5.66 0.29 -14.26
N MET A 52 -6.18 -0.49 -13.30
CA MET A 52 -7.54 -0.34 -12.78
C MET A 52 -7.57 0.20 -11.34
N GLN A 53 -6.48 0.75 -10.87
CA GLN A 53 -6.38 1.23 -9.49
C GLN A 53 -7.38 2.33 -9.15
N SER A 54 -7.84 3.08 -10.14
CA SER A 54 -8.86 4.12 -9.91
C SER A 54 -10.21 3.54 -9.46
N GLN A 55 -10.40 2.24 -9.61
CA GLN A 55 -11.63 1.56 -9.19
C GLN A 55 -11.57 1.10 -7.73
N ILE A 56 -10.43 1.25 -7.07
CA ILE A 56 -10.31 0.89 -5.66
C ILE A 56 -10.96 1.99 -4.82
N ASP A 57 -12.08 1.66 -4.20
CA ASP A 57 -12.79 2.54 -3.29
C ASP A 57 -13.18 1.77 -2.04
N ASN A 58 -13.94 2.40 -1.14
CA ASN A 58 -14.32 1.72 0.11
C ASN A 58 -15.18 0.48 -0.15
N ASP A 59 -16.08 0.55 -1.11
CA ASP A 59 -16.90 -0.62 -1.46
C ASP A 59 -16.04 -1.78 -1.95
N TRP A 60 -15.06 -1.49 -2.79
CA TRP A 60 -14.12 -2.49 -3.27
C TRP A 60 -13.32 -3.11 -2.13
N LEU A 61 -12.81 -2.25 -1.22
CA LEU A 61 -12.04 -2.72 -0.06
C LEU A 61 -12.87 -3.58 0.88
N VAL A 62 -14.10 -3.16 1.17
CA VAL A 62 -15.00 -3.93 2.04
C VAL A 62 -15.34 -5.28 1.42
N GLU A 63 -15.64 -5.29 0.12
CA GLU A 63 -15.96 -6.52 -0.61
C GLU A 63 -14.81 -7.53 -0.55
N HIS A 64 -13.56 -7.04 -0.65
CA HIS A 64 -12.39 -7.92 -0.70
C HIS A 64 -11.84 -8.26 0.68
N PHE A 65 -11.93 -7.34 1.65
CA PHE A 65 -11.20 -7.48 2.91
C PHE A 65 -12.08 -7.37 4.16
N GLY A 66 -13.35 -6.96 4.03
CA GLY A 66 -14.27 -6.92 5.14
C GLY A 66 -14.63 -5.52 5.62
N SER A 67 -15.62 -5.47 6.53
CA SER A 67 -16.26 -4.21 6.95
C SER A 67 -15.32 -3.26 7.69
N LYS A 68 -14.20 -3.75 8.25
CA LYS A 68 -13.26 -2.85 8.92
C LYS A 68 -12.60 -1.87 7.96
N TYR A 69 -12.76 -2.07 6.65
CA TYR A 69 -12.19 -1.19 5.62
C TYR A 69 -13.14 -0.07 5.18
N GLU A 70 -14.34 0.00 5.77
CA GLU A 70 -15.36 0.95 5.32
C GLU A 70 -14.95 2.43 5.48
N ASP A 71 -14.06 2.74 6.44
CA ASP A 71 -13.62 4.11 6.71
C ASP A 71 -12.19 4.38 6.25
N VAL A 72 -11.58 3.47 5.50
CA VAL A 72 -10.22 3.66 4.99
C VAL A 72 -10.20 4.80 3.96
N TYR A 73 -9.19 5.68 4.07
CA TYR A 73 -9.01 6.75 3.09
C TYR A 73 -8.50 6.17 1.77
N CYS A 74 -9.23 6.37 0.70
CA CYS A 74 -8.91 5.83 -0.62
C CYS A 74 -8.57 6.91 -1.65
N GLY A 75 -8.41 8.16 -1.24
CA GLY A 75 -8.24 9.28 -2.18
C GLY A 75 -7.02 9.15 -3.08
N GLY A 76 -5.98 8.45 -2.63
CA GLY A 76 -4.77 8.25 -3.42
C GLY A 76 -4.81 7.07 -4.38
N ALA A 77 -5.89 6.29 -4.37
CA ALA A 77 -5.95 5.04 -5.15
C ALA A 77 -5.69 5.24 -6.64
N LYS A 78 -6.27 6.27 -7.23
CA LYS A 78 -6.16 6.52 -8.67
C LYS A 78 -4.74 6.79 -9.15
N ASN A 79 -3.86 7.19 -8.24
CA ASN A 79 -2.47 7.52 -8.56
C ASN A 79 -1.49 6.44 -8.12
N LEU A 80 -1.96 5.32 -7.58
CA LEU A 80 -1.09 4.28 -7.07
C LEU A 80 -0.16 3.74 -8.16
N TYR A 81 1.09 3.49 -7.77
CA TYR A 81 2.03 2.78 -8.61
C TYR A 81 2.83 1.81 -7.75
N ILE A 82 3.64 0.98 -8.39
CA ILE A 82 4.38 -0.07 -7.71
C ILE A 82 5.86 0.28 -7.65
N GLU A 83 6.44 0.21 -6.44
CA GLU A 83 7.88 0.14 -6.24
C GLU A 83 8.23 -1.32 -6.00
N TRP A 84 9.25 -1.82 -6.69
CA TRP A 84 9.72 -3.18 -6.53
C TRP A 84 10.91 -3.19 -5.57
N ILE A 85 10.78 -3.92 -4.46
CA ILE A 85 11.77 -3.94 -3.39
C ILE A 85 12.30 -5.37 -3.23
N PRO A 86 13.62 -5.60 -3.15
CA PRO A 86 14.14 -6.95 -2.95
C PRO A 86 13.57 -7.60 -1.70
N VAL A 87 13.21 -8.88 -1.80
CA VAL A 87 12.67 -9.65 -0.67
C VAL A 87 13.60 -9.53 0.54
N GLY A 88 13.01 -9.26 1.71
CA GLY A 88 13.76 -9.16 2.96
C GLY A 88 14.28 -7.78 3.29
N THR A 89 14.24 -6.83 2.34
CA THR A 89 14.67 -5.46 2.60
C THR A 89 13.72 -4.77 3.56
N GLN A 90 14.26 -4.18 4.62
CA GLN A 90 13.46 -3.38 5.54
C GLN A 90 13.40 -1.94 5.07
N PHE A 91 12.20 -1.37 5.09
CA PHE A 91 11.98 -0.01 4.60
C PHE A 91 10.81 0.63 5.35
N ARG A 92 10.68 1.94 5.20
CA ARG A 92 9.49 2.66 5.63
C ARG A 92 8.95 3.48 4.47
N ILE A 93 7.70 3.91 4.60
CA ILE A 93 7.10 4.83 3.65
C ILE A 93 7.05 6.20 4.30
N ASP A 94 7.82 7.14 3.75
CA ASP A 94 7.77 8.54 4.13
C ASP A 94 6.62 9.22 3.41
N GLU A 95 6.11 10.28 4.01
CA GLU A 95 4.99 10.99 3.44
C GLU A 95 5.18 12.49 3.63
N PHE A 96 4.91 13.25 2.57
CA PHE A 96 4.88 14.70 2.62
C PHE A 96 3.65 15.19 1.88
N ASP A 97 2.67 15.71 2.63
CA ASP A 97 1.42 16.22 2.09
C ASP A 97 0.74 15.19 1.15
N GLY A 98 0.77 13.92 1.55
CA GLY A 98 0.20 12.81 0.79
C GLY A 98 1.16 12.13 -0.18
N PHE A 99 2.23 12.81 -0.57
CA PHE A 99 3.24 12.25 -1.47
C PHE A 99 4.06 11.20 -0.71
N GLU A 100 3.92 9.93 -1.11
CA GLU A 100 4.61 8.82 -0.46
C GLU A 100 5.89 8.46 -1.18
N SER A 101 6.92 8.09 -0.44
CA SER A 101 8.19 7.63 -0.98
C SER A 101 8.81 6.56 -0.08
N ILE A 102 9.65 5.72 -0.67
CA ILE A 102 10.32 4.65 0.05
C ILE A 102 11.61 5.20 0.68
N ARG A 103 11.82 4.88 1.95
CA ARG A 103 13.03 5.23 2.68
C ARG A 103 13.57 4.04 3.44
N GLU A 104 14.86 4.02 3.65
CA GLU A 104 15.46 3.03 4.52
C GLU A 104 15.22 3.39 5.98
N LEU A 105 15.59 2.51 6.86
CA LEU A 105 15.24 2.44 8.27
C LEU A 105 15.20 3.73 9.07
N GLU A 106 14.12 3.88 9.78
CA GLU A 106 13.97 4.81 10.89
C GLU A 106 12.94 4.23 11.86
N TYR A 107 12.46 5.01 12.80
CA TYR A 107 11.60 4.52 13.88
C TYR A 107 10.10 4.58 13.61
N LYS A 108 9.66 4.88 12.41
CA LYS A 108 8.25 4.79 12.06
C LYS A 108 7.90 3.36 11.68
N LYS A 109 6.65 3.11 11.28
CA LYS A 109 6.26 1.79 10.82
C LYS A 109 7.25 1.27 9.79
N ILE A 110 7.88 0.13 10.08
CA ILE A 110 8.85 -0.50 9.20
C ILE A 110 8.18 -1.66 8.50
N PHE A 111 8.32 -1.72 7.18
CA PHE A 111 7.87 -2.84 6.36
C PHE A 111 9.07 -3.73 6.02
N GLU A 112 8.80 -4.99 5.78
CA GLU A 112 9.79 -5.90 5.22
C GLU A 112 9.26 -6.47 3.92
N ALA A 113 10.01 -6.22 2.87
CA ALA A 113 9.65 -6.72 1.54
C ALA A 113 9.81 -8.23 1.42
#